data_29cd566e82e70bef2c4eb67303a7651c
#
_entry.id   29cd566e82e70bef2c4eb67303a7651c
#
_cell.length_a   1.000
_cell.length_b   1.000
_cell.length_c   1.000
_cell.angle_alpha   90.00
_cell.angle_beta   90.00
_cell.angle_gamma   90.00
#
_symmetry.space_group_name_H-M   'P 1'
#
loop_
_entity.id
_entity.type
_entity.pdbx_description
1 polymer ?
#
loop_
_entity_poly.entity_id
_entity_poly.type
_entity_poly.pdbx_seq_one_letter_code
_entity_poly.pdbx_strand_id
1 'polypeptide(L)'
;MPGNDARRSRTRAKDTGPPLTGADERATLRGFLDYLRNAVADKVEGVPEPQVRTGQVPSGTSLLGLVRHLVFVERFYFLGEDVGDWRTTMRPSAEDTVDSVLADYRSAVERANQVIDACPDLALPAPRPPRRGQPPSMRWVLVHMVEETGRHAGHADILREQIDGSTGR
;
A
#
# COMPACT_ATOMS: atom_id res chain seq x y z
N MET A 1 7.66 -19.53 41.95
CA MET A 1 6.59 -19.84 40.98
C MET A 1 6.96 -19.15 39.69
N PRO A 2 7.43 -19.84 38.63
CA PRO A 2 7.73 -19.22 37.37
C PRO A 2 6.45 -19.03 36.58
N GLY A 3 6.21 -17.78 36.16
CA GLY A 3 5.11 -17.40 35.27
C GLY A 3 5.29 -18.02 33.88
N ASN A 4 4.28 -18.73 33.47
CA ASN A 4 4.17 -19.39 32.16
C ASN A 4 3.95 -18.35 31.08
N ASP A 5 5.02 -17.90 30.44
CA ASP A 5 4.99 -17.00 29.28
C ASP A 5 4.57 -17.82 28.05
N ALA A 6 3.28 -17.97 27.86
CA ALA A 6 2.70 -18.59 26.69
C ALA A 6 2.81 -17.62 25.50
N ARG A 7 4.02 -17.51 24.95
CA ARG A 7 4.27 -16.94 23.63
C ARG A 7 3.47 -17.76 22.60
N ARG A 8 2.25 -17.34 22.30
CA ARG A 8 1.45 -17.90 21.20
C ARG A 8 2.24 -17.67 19.92
N SER A 9 2.90 -18.73 19.45
CA SER A 9 3.45 -18.80 18.10
C SER A 9 2.31 -18.56 17.11
N ARG A 10 2.18 -17.34 16.57
CA ARG A 10 1.32 -17.10 15.41
C ARG A 10 1.95 -17.84 14.24
N THR A 11 1.27 -18.85 13.74
CA THR A 11 1.68 -19.58 12.54
C THR A 11 1.83 -18.56 11.41
N ARG A 12 3.06 -18.40 10.95
CA ARG A 12 3.42 -17.53 9.82
C ARG A 12 2.66 -18.02 8.60
N ALA A 13 1.83 -17.15 8.01
CA ALA A 13 1.22 -17.43 6.71
C ALA A 13 2.35 -17.64 5.68
N LYS A 14 2.20 -18.70 4.86
CA LYS A 14 3.21 -18.99 3.84
C LYS A 14 3.15 -17.91 2.77
N ASP A 15 4.24 -17.17 2.58
CA ASP A 15 4.35 -16.23 1.46
C ASP A 15 4.26 -17.00 0.13
N THR A 16 3.22 -16.73 -0.64
CA THR A 16 2.98 -17.41 -1.92
C THR A 16 3.59 -16.67 -3.11
N GLY A 17 4.19 -15.50 -2.89
CA GLY A 17 4.70 -14.63 -3.97
C GLY A 17 3.60 -14.06 -4.88
N PRO A 18 3.96 -13.22 -5.85
CA PRO A 18 3.02 -12.71 -6.84
C PRO A 18 2.55 -13.83 -7.78
N PRO A 19 1.33 -13.72 -8.38
CA PRO A 19 0.78 -14.74 -9.25
C PRO A 19 1.61 -14.90 -10.53
N LEU A 20 1.71 -16.15 -11.02
CA LEU A 20 2.32 -16.46 -12.33
C LEU A 20 1.25 -16.28 -13.42
N THR A 21 1.34 -15.22 -14.19
CA THR A 21 0.32 -14.77 -15.16
C THR A 21 0.66 -15.08 -16.63
N GLY A 22 1.74 -15.80 -16.90
CA GLY A 22 2.17 -16.11 -18.27
C GLY A 22 2.64 -14.86 -19.04
N ALA A 23 2.26 -14.75 -20.32
CA ALA A 23 2.72 -13.68 -21.22
C ALA A 23 1.83 -12.43 -21.23
N ASP A 24 0.74 -12.39 -20.46
CA ASP A 24 -0.14 -11.21 -20.37
C ASP A 24 0.52 -10.13 -19.53
N GLU A 25 0.92 -9.03 -20.19
CA GLU A 25 1.59 -7.90 -19.56
C GLU A 25 0.70 -7.22 -18.51
N ARG A 26 -0.59 -6.97 -18.83
CA ARG A 26 -1.52 -6.32 -17.90
C ARG A 26 -1.76 -7.18 -16.67
N ALA A 27 -2.04 -8.47 -16.88
CA ALA A 27 -2.25 -9.40 -15.77
C ALA A 27 -0.99 -9.52 -14.90
N THR A 28 0.20 -9.48 -15.50
CA THR A 28 1.46 -9.51 -14.78
C THR A 28 1.64 -8.26 -13.92
N LEU A 29 1.55 -7.07 -14.51
CA LEU A 29 1.76 -5.80 -13.79
C LEU A 29 0.73 -5.63 -12.67
N ARG A 30 -0.55 -5.91 -12.96
CA ARG A 30 -1.61 -5.85 -11.97
C ARG A 30 -1.43 -6.88 -10.86
N GLY A 31 -1.06 -8.11 -11.22
CA GLY A 31 -0.83 -9.18 -10.25
C GLY A 31 0.28 -8.86 -9.25
N PHE A 32 1.40 -8.27 -9.72
CA PHE A 32 2.46 -7.78 -8.84
C PHE A 32 1.99 -6.64 -7.96
N LEU A 33 1.25 -5.69 -8.52
CA LEU A 33 0.73 -4.55 -7.77
C LEU A 33 -0.25 -4.99 -6.68
N ASP A 34 -1.22 -5.85 -7.00
CA ASP A 34 -2.20 -6.35 -6.03
C ASP A 34 -1.55 -7.19 -4.92
N TYR A 35 -0.50 -7.95 -5.24
CA TYR A 35 0.29 -8.67 -4.26
C TYR A 35 0.97 -7.71 -3.25
N LEU A 36 1.57 -6.63 -3.72
CA LEU A 36 2.20 -5.62 -2.87
C LEU A 36 1.19 -4.82 -2.05
N ARG A 37 0.03 -4.49 -2.63
CA ARG A 37 -1.09 -3.82 -1.95
C ARG A 37 -1.59 -4.63 -0.75
N ASN A 38 -1.76 -5.93 -0.94
CA ASN A 38 -2.15 -6.83 0.13
C ASN A 38 -1.05 -6.92 1.21
N ALA A 39 0.20 -7.04 0.81
CA ALA A 39 1.32 -7.09 1.74
C ALA A 39 1.38 -5.87 2.67
N VAL A 40 1.15 -4.66 2.14
CA VAL A 40 1.11 -3.43 2.96
C VAL A 40 -0.10 -3.42 3.89
N ALA A 41 -1.29 -3.79 3.41
CA ALA A 41 -2.50 -3.82 4.21
C ALA A 41 -2.39 -4.79 5.39
N ASP A 42 -1.85 -5.99 5.16
CA ASP A 42 -1.66 -7.02 6.19
C ASP A 42 -0.72 -6.56 7.33
N LYS A 43 0.25 -5.67 7.03
CA LYS A 43 1.16 -5.15 8.06
C LYS A 43 0.52 -4.22 9.08
N VAL A 44 -0.61 -3.63 8.75
CA VAL A 44 -1.35 -2.72 9.64
C VAL A 44 -2.39 -3.47 10.46
N GLU A 45 -2.90 -4.59 9.94
CA GLU A 45 -3.93 -5.38 10.60
C GLU A 45 -3.48 -5.90 11.96
N GLY A 46 -4.33 -5.69 12.98
CA GLY A 46 -4.11 -6.16 14.34
C GLY A 46 -2.98 -5.44 15.10
N VAL A 47 -2.42 -4.35 14.56
CA VAL A 47 -1.52 -3.48 15.32
C VAL A 47 -2.35 -2.56 16.21
N PRO A 48 -2.11 -2.56 17.55
CA PRO A 48 -2.91 -1.74 18.46
C PRO A 48 -2.51 -0.26 18.41
N GLU A 49 -3.41 0.59 18.84
CA GLU A 49 -3.10 1.97 19.22
C GLU A 49 -2.33 2.00 20.57
N PRO A 50 -1.39 2.94 20.75
CA PRO A 50 -1.00 3.98 19.80
C PRO A 50 0.11 3.56 18.83
N GLN A 51 0.57 2.29 18.87
CA GLN A 51 1.76 1.82 18.14
C GLN A 51 1.61 1.99 16.62
N VAL A 52 0.42 1.73 16.07
CA VAL A 52 0.17 1.80 14.62
C VAL A 52 0.39 3.20 14.04
N ARG A 53 0.18 4.26 14.84
CA ARG A 53 0.35 5.66 14.41
C ARG A 53 1.62 6.31 14.94
N THR A 54 2.33 5.64 15.85
CA THR A 54 3.58 6.17 16.40
C THR A 54 4.71 6.00 15.38
N GLY A 55 5.41 7.09 15.06
CA GLY A 55 6.58 7.05 14.20
C GLY A 55 7.71 6.26 14.88
N GLN A 56 8.20 5.22 14.21
CA GLN A 56 9.28 4.37 14.72
C GLN A 56 10.67 4.80 14.21
N VAL A 57 10.71 5.78 13.31
CA VAL A 57 11.94 6.31 12.71
C VAL A 57 11.97 7.85 12.83
N PRO A 58 13.17 8.50 12.74
CA PRO A 58 13.29 9.95 12.94
C PRO A 58 12.44 10.82 12.02
N SER A 59 12.06 10.32 10.83
CA SER A 59 11.15 11.01 9.91
C SER A 59 9.71 11.07 10.41
N GLY A 60 9.36 10.32 11.46
CA GLY A 60 8.00 10.22 11.98
C GLY A 60 7.10 9.28 11.17
N THR A 61 7.66 8.48 10.28
CA THR A 61 6.89 7.51 9.48
C THR A 61 6.29 6.43 10.38
N SER A 62 4.98 6.19 10.23
CA SER A 62 4.21 5.18 10.96
C SER A 62 3.50 4.24 10.00
N LEU A 63 3.09 3.05 10.48
CA LEU A 63 2.35 2.08 9.66
C LEU A 63 1.05 2.67 9.11
N LEU A 64 0.25 3.30 9.97
CA LEU A 64 -1.01 3.92 9.55
C LEU A 64 -0.78 5.05 8.54
N GLY A 65 0.29 5.83 8.73
CA GLY A 65 0.68 6.90 7.81
C GLY A 65 1.07 6.40 6.43
N LEU A 66 1.75 5.26 6.34
CA LEU A 66 2.11 4.64 5.04
C LEU A 66 0.87 4.21 4.25
N VAL A 67 -0.08 3.49 4.89
CA VAL A 67 -1.29 3.05 4.20
C VAL A 67 -2.15 4.25 3.80
N ARG A 68 -2.30 5.23 4.69
CA ARG A 68 -2.99 6.48 4.37
C ARG A 68 -2.37 7.20 3.17
N HIS A 69 -1.05 7.28 3.10
CA HIS A 69 -0.34 7.85 1.95
C HIS A 69 -0.69 7.09 0.66
N LEU A 70 -0.67 5.77 0.68
CA LEU A 70 -1.00 4.96 -0.48
C LEU A 70 -2.45 5.14 -0.96
N VAL A 71 -3.42 5.48 -0.09
CA VAL A 71 -4.77 5.89 -0.53
C VAL A 71 -4.70 7.07 -1.49
N PHE A 72 -3.92 8.11 -1.14
CA PHE A 72 -3.77 9.29 -2.00
C PHE A 72 -2.99 8.98 -3.28
N VAL A 73 -1.97 8.12 -3.19
CA VAL A 73 -1.19 7.67 -4.35
C VAL A 73 -2.08 6.94 -5.37
N GLU A 74 -2.90 5.98 -4.91
CA GLU A 74 -3.87 5.27 -5.75
C GLU A 74 -4.84 6.24 -6.45
N ARG A 75 -5.45 7.13 -5.66
CA ARG A 75 -6.41 8.12 -6.18
C ARG A 75 -5.77 9.07 -7.18
N PHE A 76 -4.56 9.51 -6.93
CA PHE A 76 -3.84 10.42 -7.82
C PHE A 76 -3.50 9.76 -9.16
N TYR A 77 -2.90 8.56 -9.14
CA TYR A 77 -2.40 7.94 -10.36
C TYR A 77 -3.49 7.30 -11.22
N PHE A 78 -4.50 6.70 -10.60
CA PHE A 78 -5.53 5.97 -11.33
C PHE A 78 -6.86 6.71 -11.42
N LEU A 79 -7.21 7.57 -10.46
CA LEU A 79 -8.51 8.24 -10.45
C LEU A 79 -8.43 9.71 -10.85
N GLY A 80 -7.23 10.24 -11.08
CA GLY A 80 -7.05 11.63 -11.50
C GLY A 80 -7.36 12.64 -10.39
N GLU A 81 -7.44 12.23 -9.13
CA GLU A 81 -7.71 13.11 -8.00
C GLU A 81 -6.45 13.90 -7.64
N ASP A 82 -6.56 15.23 -7.50
CA ASP A 82 -5.41 16.06 -7.12
C ASP A 82 -5.11 15.94 -5.63
N VAL A 83 -3.82 15.98 -5.30
CA VAL A 83 -3.32 15.96 -3.92
C VAL A 83 -2.66 17.30 -3.63
N GLY A 84 -3.23 18.07 -2.73
CA GLY A 84 -2.76 19.43 -2.42
C GLY A 84 -1.34 19.44 -1.83
N ASP A 85 -1.13 18.80 -0.69
CA ASP A 85 0.22 18.68 -0.07
C ASP A 85 0.54 17.22 0.26
N TRP A 86 1.48 16.66 -0.47
CA TRP A 86 1.96 15.28 -0.29
C TRP A 86 2.53 15.00 1.11
N ARG A 87 3.08 16.01 1.78
CA ARG A 87 3.63 15.83 3.13
C ARG A 87 2.57 15.54 4.18
N THR A 88 1.34 15.98 3.95
CA THR A 88 0.23 15.73 4.87
C THR A 88 -0.36 14.32 4.72
N THR A 89 -0.15 13.68 3.58
CA THR A 89 -0.71 12.34 3.31
C THR A 89 -0.17 11.28 4.25
N MET A 90 1.08 11.41 4.70
CA MET A 90 1.74 10.49 5.63
C MET A 90 1.38 10.73 7.12
N ARG A 91 0.56 11.74 7.41
CA ARG A 91 0.22 12.12 8.78
C ARG A 91 -1.24 11.80 9.07
N PRO A 92 -1.53 10.69 9.76
CA PRO A 92 -2.90 10.36 10.16
C PRO A 92 -3.47 11.46 11.06
N SER A 93 -4.73 11.82 10.86
CA SER A 93 -5.48 12.69 11.75
C SER A 93 -5.91 11.95 13.02
N ALA A 94 -6.43 12.65 14.00
CA ALA A 94 -6.98 12.02 15.21
C ALA A 94 -8.23 11.16 14.92
N GLU A 95 -8.90 11.41 13.80
CA GLU A 95 -10.13 10.73 13.38
C GLU A 95 -9.83 9.47 12.54
N ASP A 96 -8.62 9.36 11.97
CA ASP A 96 -8.20 8.19 11.21
C ASP A 96 -8.05 6.99 12.16
N THR A 97 -8.72 5.88 11.87
CA THR A 97 -8.55 4.60 12.56
C THR A 97 -7.94 3.58 11.59
N VAL A 98 -7.43 2.46 12.11
CA VAL A 98 -6.96 1.36 11.27
C VAL A 98 -8.06 0.92 10.30
N ASP A 99 -9.28 0.72 10.82
CA ASP A 99 -10.41 0.24 10.02
C ASP A 99 -10.82 1.25 8.94
N SER A 100 -10.89 2.55 9.27
CA SER A 100 -11.27 3.58 8.29
C SER A 100 -10.22 3.72 7.19
N VAL A 101 -8.94 3.74 7.53
CA VAL A 101 -7.85 3.88 6.55
C VAL A 101 -7.74 2.64 5.67
N LEU A 102 -7.90 1.43 6.22
CA LEU A 102 -7.93 0.20 5.43
C LEU A 102 -9.16 0.12 4.51
N ALA A 103 -10.33 0.56 4.97
CA ALA A 103 -11.54 0.64 4.14
C ALA A 103 -11.33 1.61 2.96
N ASP A 104 -10.79 2.79 3.23
CA ASP A 104 -10.45 3.79 2.21
C ASP A 104 -9.42 3.26 1.20
N TYR A 105 -8.39 2.55 1.69
CA TYR A 105 -7.38 1.95 0.83
C TYR A 105 -7.97 0.88 -0.08
N ARG A 106 -8.75 -0.06 0.46
CA ARG A 106 -9.42 -1.10 -0.32
C ARG A 106 -10.37 -0.51 -1.36
N SER A 107 -11.13 0.52 -1.00
CA SER A 107 -12.00 1.24 -1.94
C SER A 107 -11.20 1.93 -3.05
N ALA A 108 -10.10 2.60 -2.73
CA ALA A 108 -9.23 3.21 -3.73
C ALA A 108 -8.63 2.18 -4.69
N VAL A 109 -8.16 1.04 -4.17
CA VAL A 109 -7.63 -0.09 -4.96
C VAL A 109 -8.69 -0.68 -5.89
N GLU A 110 -9.91 -0.90 -5.40
CA GLU A 110 -11.01 -1.43 -6.23
C GLU A 110 -11.33 -0.48 -7.40
N ARG A 111 -11.46 0.80 -7.13
CA ARG A 111 -11.70 1.83 -8.17
C ARG A 111 -10.53 1.93 -9.14
N ALA A 112 -9.28 1.86 -8.66
CA ALA A 112 -8.09 1.83 -9.49
C ALA A 112 -8.09 0.61 -10.43
N ASN A 113 -8.46 -0.57 -9.91
CA ASN A 113 -8.56 -1.79 -10.70
C ASN A 113 -9.61 -1.68 -11.80
N GLN A 114 -10.75 -1.05 -11.54
CA GLN A 114 -11.78 -0.79 -12.57
C GLN A 114 -11.21 0.09 -13.71
N VAL A 115 -10.41 1.10 -13.38
CA VAL A 115 -9.76 1.97 -14.38
C VAL A 115 -8.70 1.19 -15.19
N ILE A 116 -7.90 0.36 -14.54
CA ILE A 116 -6.90 -0.48 -15.22
C ILE A 116 -7.58 -1.46 -16.18
N ASP A 117 -8.67 -2.10 -15.75
CA ASP A 117 -9.41 -3.08 -16.55
C ASP A 117 -10.12 -2.43 -17.74
N ALA A 118 -10.65 -1.22 -17.56
CA ALA A 118 -11.30 -0.45 -18.63
C ALA A 118 -10.33 0.14 -19.66
N CYS A 119 -9.02 0.19 -19.37
CA CYS A 119 -8.02 0.75 -20.28
C CYS A 119 -7.79 -0.22 -21.47
N PRO A 120 -8.10 0.13 -22.71
CA PRO A 120 -8.00 -0.79 -23.84
C PRO A 120 -6.55 -1.07 -24.24
N ASP A 121 -5.65 -0.09 -24.07
CA ASP A 121 -4.23 -0.20 -24.39
C ASP A 121 -3.38 0.50 -23.33
N LEU A 122 -2.40 -0.23 -22.77
CA LEU A 122 -1.50 0.30 -21.75
C LEU A 122 -0.58 1.44 -22.26
N ALA A 123 -0.50 1.66 -23.57
CA ALA A 123 0.20 2.81 -24.13
C ALA A 123 -0.57 4.12 -24.03
N LEU A 124 -1.90 4.06 -23.77
CA LEU A 124 -2.73 5.25 -23.62
C LEU A 124 -2.41 6.02 -22.33
N PRO A 125 -2.67 7.34 -22.31
CA PRO A 125 -2.49 8.16 -21.13
C PRO A 125 -3.32 7.65 -19.93
N ALA A 126 -2.70 7.63 -18.75
CA ALA A 126 -3.41 7.38 -17.50
C ALA A 126 -4.21 8.63 -17.05
N PRO A 127 -5.22 8.46 -16.16
CA PRO A 127 -6.05 9.58 -15.65
C PRO A 127 -5.29 10.59 -14.79
N ARG A 128 -4.07 10.28 -14.37
CA ARG A 128 -3.25 11.14 -13.51
C ARG A 128 -3.28 12.61 -13.97
N PRO A 129 -3.52 13.58 -13.04
CA PRO A 129 -3.46 15.00 -13.37
C PRO A 129 -2.11 15.38 -13.98
N PRO A 130 -2.10 16.11 -15.12
CA PRO A 130 -0.84 16.55 -15.73
C PRO A 130 -0.18 17.60 -14.83
N ARG A 131 1.04 17.33 -14.35
CA ARG A 131 1.83 18.35 -13.62
C ARG A 131 2.67 19.20 -14.57
N ARG A 132 3.27 18.58 -15.57
CA ARG A 132 4.02 19.22 -16.69
C ARG A 132 4.04 18.25 -17.88
N GLY A 133 3.79 18.77 -19.08
CA GLY A 133 3.84 17.96 -20.30
C GLY A 133 2.69 16.97 -20.46
N GLN A 134 2.93 15.93 -21.24
CA GLN A 134 1.95 14.87 -21.49
C GLN A 134 1.77 13.98 -20.25
N PRO A 135 0.55 13.49 -19.96
CA PRO A 135 0.35 12.51 -18.92
C PRO A 135 1.10 11.21 -19.27
N PRO A 136 1.62 10.48 -18.27
CA PRO A 136 2.28 9.20 -18.50
C PRO A 136 1.30 8.16 -19.03
N SER A 137 1.80 7.15 -19.75
CA SER A 137 0.98 6.01 -20.16
C SER A 137 0.53 5.17 -18.94
N MET A 138 -0.54 4.40 -19.11
CA MET A 138 -1.01 3.46 -18.10
C MET A 138 0.09 2.44 -17.73
N ARG A 139 0.88 1.98 -18.71
CA ARG A 139 2.04 1.09 -18.47
C ARG A 139 3.04 1.73 -17.52
N TRP A 140 3.40 2.98 -17.77
CA TRP A 140 4.33 3.71 -16.90
C TRP A 140 3.77 3.82 -15.47
N VAL A 141 2.48 4.15 -15.36
CA VAL A 141 1.82 4.25 -14.04
C VAL A 141 1.83 2.91 -13.31
N LEU A 142 1.49 1.81 -13.98
CA LEU A 142 1.52 0.48 -13.37
C LEU A 142 2.94 0.09 -12.87
N VAL A 143 3.97 0.33 -13.67
CA VAL A 143 5.37 0.08 -13.27
C VAL A 143 5.76 0.94 -12.08
N HIS A 144 5.42 2.24 -12.12
CA HIS A 144 5.70 3.15 -11.02
C HIS A 144 4.97 2.74 -9.73
N MET A 145 3.71 2.32 -9.84
CA MET A 145 2.93 1.89 -8.68
C MET A 145 3.44 0.57 -8.07
N VAL A 146 3.98 -0.34 -8.88
CA VAL A 146 4.68 -1.53 -8.37
C VAL A 146 5.93 -1.11 -7.59
N GLU A 147 6.72 -0.18 -8.12
CA GLU A 147 7.92 0.35 -7.44
C GLU A 147 7.57 1.08 -6.14
N GLU A 148 6.61 1.99 -6.18
CA GLU A 148 6.20 2.83 -5.05
C GLU A 148 5.56 1.99 -3.93
N THR A 149 4.61 1.11 -4.27
CA THR A 149 3.98 0.22 -3.30
C THR A 149 4.98 -0.77 -2.71
N GLY A 150 5.90 -1.30 -3.53
CA GLY A 150 6.96 -2.21 -3.09
C GLY A 150 7.93 -1.55 -2.12
N ARG A 151 8.30 -0.29 -2.37
CA ARG A 151 9.12 0.51 -1.44
C ARG A 151 8.42 0.67 -0.09
N HIS A 152 7.15 1.02 -0.10
CA HIS A 152 6.37 1.21 1.12
C HIS A 152 6.06 -0.12 1.83
N ALA A 153 5.92 -1.23 1.11
CA ALA A 153 5.82 -2.56 1.70
C ALA A 153 7.07 -2.91 2.52
N GLY A 154 8.26 -2.67 1.97
CA GLY A 154 9.52 -2.87 2.70
C GLY A 154 9.67 -1.96 3.92
N HIS A 155 9.21 -0.70 3.85
CA HIS A 155 9.15 0.17 5.03
C HIS A 155 8.18 -0.37 6.08
N ALA A 156 7.01 -0.86 5.68
CA ALA A 156 6.02 -1.42 6.59
C ALA A 156 6.54 -2.70 7.27
N ASP A 157 7.31 -3.54 6.58
CA ASP A 157 7.96 -4.71 7.15
C ASP A 157 8.85 -4.34 8.34
N ILE A 158 9.75 -3.36 8.13
CA ILE A 158 10.68 -2.90 9.17
C ILE A 158 9.94 -2.28 10.35
N LEU A 159 8.93 -1.43 10.10
CA LEU A 159 8.15 -0.80 11.16
C LEU A 159 7.35 -1.85 11.94
N ARG A 160 6.79 -2.86 11.28
CA ARG A 160 6.08 -3.94 11.96
C ARG A 160 7.00 -4.76 12.83
N GLU A 161 8.18 -5.12 12.35
CA GLU A 161 9.18 -5.84 13.12
C GLU A 161 9.60 -5.06 14.39
N GLN A 162 9.75 -3.73 14.29
CA GLN A 162 10.07 -2.87 15.44
C GLN A 162 8.94 -2.84 16.49
N ILE A 163 7.69 -2.97 16.08
CA ILE A 163 6.52 -2.90 16.97
C ILE A 163 6.32 -4.20 17.73
N ASP A 164 6.34 -5.34 17.06
CA ASP A 164 5.96 -6.62 17.67
C ASP A 164 6.87 -7.82 17.31
N GLY A 165 7.97 -7.58 16.60
CA GLY A 165 8.91 -8.61 16.19
C GLY A 165 8.40 -9.50 15.04
N SER A 166 7.25 -9.18 14.43
CA SER A 166 6.73 -9.95 13.30
C SER A 166 7.56 -9.71 12.07
N THR A 167 8.03 -10.78 11.42
CA THR A 167 8.83 -10.74 10.20
C THR A 167 8.16 -11.52 9.08
N GLY A 168 8.42 -11.11 7.83
CA GLY A 168 7.87 -11.73 6.62
C GLY A 168 6.44 -11.26 6.30
N ARG A 169 5.95 -11.74 5.19
CA ARG A 169 4.63 -11.41 4.64
C ARG A 169 3.59 -12.41 5.12
#